data_272e4278373cfa60ca4837a50aee44bb
#
_entry.id   272e4278373cfa60ca4837a50aee44bb
#
_cell.length_a   1.000
_cell.length_b   1.000
_cell.length_c   1.000
_cell.angle_alpha   90.00
_cell.angle_beta   90.00
_cell.angle_gamma   90.00
#
_symmetry.space_group_name_H-M   'P 1'
#
loop_
_entity.id
_entity.type
_entity.pdbx_description
1 polymer ?
#
loop_
_entity_poly.entity_id
_entity_poly.type
_entity_poly.pdbx_seq_one_letter_code
_entity_poly.pdbx_strand_id
1 'polypeptide(L)'
;NVGLVGSEMCIRDRSLGILYEQSRMSEDGVRRPEGTIQSYKESVHHQYISTLANLKTLQTNTKEMYEDYWDGRKYNVSKNSVYANQTFVILPSENYGRLNSLVGKLIAQDIELFRNNKSITVRSALNQSGGIEENFIIPKGSLIIPNRQPEAPLIAAILEFDAEINDSVLIEERQDNLRDGSSVMYDTTAFNFTMMYGLPALTVAEEISDDLEPWAPSPINIDVNQDAIMWATDGQDDRSVAFAARLMEKDIQVR
;
A
#
# COMPACT_ATOMS: atom_id res chain seq x y z
N ASN A 1 -0.45 1.19 -22.90
CA ASN A 1 0.24 0.33 -21.93
C ASN A 1 -0.42 0.53 -20.60
N VAL A 2 -1.45 -0.24 -20.33
CA VAL A 2 -2.00 -0.35 -18.99
C VAL A 2 -0.93 -1.07 -18.18
N GLY A 3 -0.23 -0.35 -17.32
CA GLY A 3 0.82 -0.90 -16.49
C GLY A 3 0.24 -1.97 -15.60
N LEU A 4 0.90 -3.09 -15.51
CA LEU A 4 0.59 -4.11 -14.52
C LEU A 4 0.71 -3.50 -13.14
N VAL A 5 -0.34 -3.60 -12.37
CA VAL A 5 -0.54 -2.89 -11.12
C VAL A 5 0.58 -3.13 -10.08
N GLY A 6 1.26 -4.30 -10.14
CA GLY A 6 2.45 -4.57 -9.33
C GLY A 6 3.69 -3.77 -9.76
N SER A 7 3.84 -3.43 -11.04
CA SER A 7 4.96 -2.62 -11.53
C SER A 7 4.75 -1.13 -11.25
N GLU A 8 3.52 -0.66 -11.13
CA GLU A 8 3.24 0.74 -10.79
C GLU A 8 3.64 1.08 -9.36
N MET A 9 3.47 0.17 -8.40
CA MET A 9 3.98 0.39 -7.04
C MET A 9 5.50 0.52 -7.02
N CYS A 10 6.22 -0.34 -7.74
CA CYS A 10 7.67 -0.23 -7.88
C CYS A 10 8.08 1.07 -8.57
N ILE A 11 7.33 1.55 -9.57
CA ILE A 11 7.58 2.81 -10.26
C ILE A 11 7.31 4.01 -9.35
N ARG A 12 6.31 3.94 -8.47
CA ARG A 12 5.98 5.02 -7.53
C ARG A 12 7.01 5.18 -6.43
N ASP A 13 7.68 4.10 -6.01
CA ASP A 13 8.83 4.17 -5.09
C ASP A 13 10.16 4.47 -5.82
N ARG A 14 10.09 4.77 -7.13
CA ARG A 14 11.21 5.04 -8.05
C ARG A 14 12.13 3.86 -8.29
N SER A 15 11.69 2.64 -8.08
CA SER A 15 12.33 1.46 -8.61
C SER A 15 12.08 1.35 -10.11
N LEU A 16 13.06 0.88 -10.86
CA LEU A 16 12.88 0.56 -12.27
C LEU A 16 12.29 -0.84 -12.40
N GLY A 17 10.97 -0.91 -12.28
CA GLY A 17 10.23 -2.14 -12.52
C GLY A 17 10.01 -2.36 -14.01
N ILE A 18 10.56 -3.41 -14.60
CA ILE A 18 10.34 -3.81 -15.98
C ILE A 18 9.84 -5.24 -15.99
N LEU A 19 8.61 -5.43 -16.45
CA LEU A 19 8.03 -6.76 -16.61
C LEU A 19 8.16 -7.19 -18.07
N TYR A 20 8.79 -8.35 -18.30
CA TYR A 20 8.89 -9.00 -19.60
C TYR A 20 7.97 -10.21 -19.67
N GLU A 21 6.85 -10.07 -20.32
CA GLU A 21 5.91 -11.17 -20.61
C GLU A 21 6.12 -11.69 -22.05
N GLN A 22 7.35 -12.11 -22.36
CA GLN A 22 7.73 -12.48 -23.74
C GLN A 22 7.33 -13.92 -24.12
N SER A 23 6.98 -14.75 -23.14
CA SER A 23 6.72 -16.15 -23.40
C SER A 23 5.79 -16.78 -22.38
N ARG A 24 4.52 -16.78 -22.70
CA ARG A 24 3.51 -17.59 -21.98
C ARG A 24 3.42 -18.95 -22.66
N MET A 25 4.36 -19.85 -22.33
CA MET A 25 4.44 -21.16 -22.97
C MET A 25 4.25 -22.28 -21.96
N SER A 26 3.21 -23.08 -22.14
CA SER A 26 3.03 -24.37 -21.46
C SER A 26 3.60 -25.54 -22.24
N GLU A 27 3.91 -25.35 -23.52
CA GLU A 27 4.37 -26.38 -24.45
C GLU A 27 5.54 -25.85 -25.30
N ASP A 28 6.33 -26.76 -25.90
CA ASP A 28 7.42 -26.39 -26.78
C ASP A 28 6.89 -26.11 -28.21
N GLY A 29 6.66 -24.84 -28.46
CA GLY A 29 6.22 -24.32 -29.75
C GLY A 29 4.81 -23.73 -29.73
N VAL A 30 4.73 -22.41 -29.75
CA VAL A 30 3.48 -21.66 -29.92
C VAL A 30 3.44 -21.02 -31.30
N ARG A 31 2.39 -21.36 -32.09
CA ARG A 31 2.15 -20.70 -33.36
C ARG A 31 1.62 -19.31 -33.15
N ARG A 32 2.32 -18.31 -33.67
CA ARG A 32 1.90 -16.93 -33.65
C ARG A 32 0.93 -16.61 -34.79
N PRO A 33 0.14 -15.52 -34.69
CA PRO A 33 -0.83 -15.13 -35.72
C PRO A 33 -0.19 -14.98 -37.13
N GLU A 34 1.04 -14.46 -37.19
CA GLU A 34 1.80 -14.30 -38.42
C GLU A 34 2.35 -15.62 -39.03
N GLY A 35 2.09 -16.77 -38.36
CA GLY A 35 2.44 -18.10 -38.84
C GLY A 35 3.80 -18.62 -38.37
N THR A 36 4.60 -17.83 -37.67
CA THR A 36 5.85 -18.27 -37.06
C THR A 36 5.60 -19.18 -35.86
N ILE A 37 6.56 -20.05 -35.55
CA ILE A 37 6.51 -20.90 -34.36
C ILE A 37 7.60 -20.44 -33.42
N GLN A 38 7.20 -19.96 -32.23
CA GLN A 38 8.12 -19.62 -31.17
C GLN A 38 8.39 -20.85 -30.32
N SER A 39 9.66 -21.25 -30.23
CA SER A 39 10.09 -22.37 -29.40
C SER A 39 10.35 -21.92 -27.94
N TYR A 40 10.30 -22.87 -27.01
CA TYR A 40 10.69 -22.63 -25.61
C TYR A 40 12.12 -22.09 -25.50
N LYS A 41 13.04 -22.62 -26.30
CA LYS A 41 14.44 -22.18 -26.36
C LYS A 41 14.56 -20.70 -26.75
N GLU A 42 13.80 -20.25 -27.74
CA GLU A 42 13.79 -18.85 -28.17
C GLU A 42 13.22 -17.95 -27.07
N SER A 43 12.20 -18.40 -26.38
CA SER A 43 11.58 -17.68 -25.26
C SER A 43 12.57 -17.47 -24.10
N VAL A 44 13.29 -18.52 -23.72
CA VAL A 44 14.37 -18.44 -22.72
C VAL A 44 15.48 -17.49 -23.18
N HIS A 45 15.87 -17.57 -24.46
CA HIS A 45 16.88 -16.68 -25.02
C HIS A 45 16.43 -15.21 -24.98
N HIS A 46 15.20 -14.90 -25.33
CA HIS A 46 14.65 -13.56 -25.28
C HIS A 46 14.68 -13.00 -23.85
N GLN A 47 14.26 -13.78 -22.84
CA GLN A 47 14.31 -13.37 -21.43
C GLN A 47 15.76 -13.09 -20.99
N TYR A 48 16.69 -13.96 -21.39
CA TYR A 48 18.11 -13.78 -21.07
C TYR A 48 18.68 -12.50 -21.68
N ILE A 49 18.45 -12.28 -22.98
CA ILE A 49 18.94 -11.07 -23.67
C ILE A 49 18.31 -9.79 -23.09
N SER A 50 17.01 -9.81 -22.77
CA SER A 50 16.32 -8.68 -22.15
C SER A 50 16.93 -8.34 -20.78
N THR A 51 17.24 -9.36 -19.96
CA THR A 51 17.90 -9.18 -18.67
C THR A 51 19.28 -8.57 -18.85
N LEU A 52 20.10 -9.07 -19.78
CA LEU A 52 21.43 -8.50 -20.07
C LEU A 52 21.33 -7.07 -20.58
N ALA A 53 20.35 -6.75 -21.44
CA ALA A 53 20.14 -5.39 -21.92
C ALA A 53 19.84 -4.42 -20.77
N ASN A 54 18.99 -4.84 -19.81
CA ASN A 54 18.69 -4.02 -18.63
C ASN A 54 19.95 -3.77 -17.79
N LEU A 55 20.74 -4.82 -17.51
CA LEU A 55 21.97 -4.67 -16.76
C LEU A 55 22.96 -3.75 -17.47
N LYS A 56 23.05 -3.83 -18.79
CA LYS A 56 23.88 -2.97 -19.61
C LYS A 56 23.40 -1.51 -19.59
N THR A 57 22.10 -1.30 -19.68
CA THR A 57 21.49 0.04 -19.58
C THR A 57 21.78 0.65 -18.21
N LEU A 58 21.57 -0.10 -17.14
CA LEU A 58 21.88 0.33 -15.78
C LEU A 58 23.36 0.71 -15.66
N GLN A 59 24.28 -0.15 -16.13
CA GLN A 59 25.72 0.13 -16.10
C GLN A 59 26.09 1.40 -16.85
N THR A 60 25.45 1.65 -18.01
CA THR A 60 25.77 2.80 -18.87
C THR A 60 25.22 4.10 -18.29
N ASN A 61 24.04 4.09 -17.68
CA ASN A 61 23.33 5.28 -17.21
C ASN A 61 23.29 5.36 -15.67
N THR A 62 24.16 4.65 -14.97
CA THR A 62 24.15 4.54 -13.50
C THR A 62 24.07 5.91 -12.82
N LYS A 63 24.89 6.87 -13.27
CA LYS A 63 24.95 8.21 -12.65
C LYS A 63 23.60 8.93 -12.77
N GLU A 64 23.06 9.01 -13.97
CA GLU A 64 21.80 9.71 -14.25
C GLU A 64 20.64 9.07 -13.46
N MET A 65 20.60 7.73 -13.42
CA MET A 65 19.55 7.01 -12.68
C MET A 65 19.61 7.27 -11.16
N TYR A 66 20.82 7.34 -10.59
CA TYR A 66 20.98 7.70 -9.18
C TYR A 66 20.67 9.17 -8.90
N GLU A 67 21.01 10.07 -9.80
CA GLU A 67 20.68 11.50 -9.70
C GLU A 67 19.15 11.69 -9.74
N ASP A 68 18.46 11.06 -10.67
CA ASP A 68 17.00 11.09 -10.75
C ASP A 68 16.32 10.51 -9.50
N TYR A 69 16.81 9.39 -9.01
CA TYR A 69 16.34 8.78 -7.76
C TYR A 69 16.50 9.73 -6.58
N TRP A 70 17.69 10.31 -6.42
CA TRP A 70 18.02 11.23 -5.34
C TRP A 70 17.19 12.53 -5.40
N ASP A 71 17.14 13.14 -6.58
CA ASP A 71 16.42 14.40 -6.77
C ASP A 71 14.92 14.25 -6.52
N GLY A 72 14.37 13.11 -6.90
CA GLY A 72 13.00 12.80 -6.59
C GLY A 72 12.71 12.66 -5.10
N ARG A 73 13.53 11.92 -4.37
CA ARG A 73 13.39 11.78 -2.91
C ARG A 73 13.56 13.13 -2.21
N LYS A 74 14.52 13.94 -2.66
CA LYS A 74 14.73 15.30 -2.18
C LYS A 74 13.53 16.21 -2.48
N TYR A 75 12.92 16.08 -3.67
CA TYR A 75 11.69 16.78 -3.98
C TYR A 75 10.56 16.37 -3.05
N ASN A 76 10.37 15.08 -2.79
CA ASN A 76 9.28 14.57 -1.96
C ASN A 76 9.27 15.16 -0.53
N VAL A 77 10.45 15.42 0.05
CA VAL A 77 10.57 16.06 1.38
C VAL A 77 10.54 17.58 1.35
N SER A 78 10.49 18.18 0.16
CA SER A 78 10.45 19.63 0.01
C SER A 78 9.06 20.20 0.27
N LYS A 79 8.98 21.48 0.67
CA LYS A 79 7.70 22.17 0.81
C LYS A 79 6.98 22.41 -0.53
N ASN A 80 7.67 22.26 -1.64
CA ASN A 80 7.12 22.40 -2.99
C ASN A 80 6.60 21.07 -3.57
N SER A 81 6.74 19.98 -2.83
CA SER A 81 6.18 18.68 -3.21
C SER A 81 4.66 18.73 -3.28
N VAL A 82 4.08 18.05 -4.25
CA VAL A 82 2.62 17.86 -4.33
C VAL A 82 2.05 17.13 -3.12
N TYR A 83 2.91 16.40 -2.39
CA TYR A 83 2.57 15.65 -1.18
C TYR A 83 2.75 16.43 0.12
N ALA A 84 3.32 17.66 0.07
CA ALA A 84 3.77 18.38 1.25
C ALA A 84 2.66 18.70 2.27
N ASN A 85 1.43 18.91 1.78
CA ASN A 85 0.26 19.23 2.60
C ASN A 85 -0.71 18.05 2.72
N GLN A 86 -0.27 16.82 2.45
CA GLN A 86 -1.10 15.64 2.57
C GLN A 86 -0.70 14.85 3.83
N THR A 87 -1.67 14.53 4.66
CA THR A 87 -1.47 13.67 5.82
C THR A 87 -2.54 12.59 5.85
N PHE A 88 -2.12 11.36 6.03
CA PHE A 88 -3.01 10.22 6.27
C PHE A 88 -3.15 9.98 7.76
N VAL A 89 -4.36 9.65 8.19
CA VAL A 89 -4.69 9.43 9.60
C VAL A 89 -5.41 8.10 9.73
N ILE A 90 -4.92 7.23 10.60
CA ILE A 90 -5.63 6.02 11.00
C ILE A 90 -6.20 6.26 12.39
N LEU A 91 -7.51 6.19 12.52
CA LEU A 91 -8.19 6.44 13.77
C LEU A 91 -7.95 5.28 14.77
N PRO A 92 -8.10 5.51 16.08
CA PRO A 92 -7.99 4.46 17.07
C PRO A 92 -8.91 3.27 16.74
N SER A 93 -8.40 2.07 16.90
CA SER A 93 -9.12 0.83 16.63
C SER A 93 -8.87 -0.18 17.74
N GLU A 94 -9.89 -0.90 18.14
CA GLU A 94 -9.78 -2.02 19.09
C GLU A 94 -9.17 -3.27 18.44
N ASN A 95 -9.09 -3.33 17.11
CA ASN A 95 -8.40 -4.41 16.40
C ASN A 95 -6.89 -4.14 16.33
N TYR A 96 -6.22 -4.31 17.45
CA TYR A 96 -4.76 -4.13 17.56
C TYR A 96 -3.98 -5.10 16.67
N GLY A 97 -4.53 -6.29 16.38
CA GLY A 97 -3.91 -7.27 15.51
C GLY A 97 -3.73 -6.74 14.10
N ARG A 98 -4.79 -6.16 13.53
CA ARG A 98 -4.76 -5.54 12.20
C ARG A 98 -3.91 -4.29 12.19
N LEU A 99 -4.09 -3.41 13.17
CA LEU A 99 -3.32 -2.18 13.27
C LEU A 99 -1.81 -2.47 13.32
N ASN A 100 -1.37 -3.35 14.19
CA ASN A 100 0.05 -3.70 14.32
C ASN A 100 0.60 -4.38 13.04
N SER A 101 -0.21 -5.19 12.36
CA SER A 101 0.19 -5.82 11.10
C SER A 101 0.37 -4.77 9.98
N LEU A 102 -0.53 -3.80 9.88
CA LEU A 102 -0.40 -2.68 8.93
C LEU A 102 0.82 -1.83 9.26
N VAL A 103 0.95 -1.41 10.52
CA VAL A 103 2.09 -0.59 10.97
C VAL A 103 3.42 -1.29 10.70
N GLY A 104 3.51 -2.59 10.97
CA GLY A 104 4.71 -3.38 10.67
C GLY A 104 5.09 -3.35 9.18
N LYS A 105 4.11 -3.34 8.28
CA LYS A 105 4.36 -3.21 6.83
C LYS A 105 4.82 -1.81 6.44
N LEU A 106 4.23 -0.77 7.03
CA LEU A 106 4.62 0.62 6.76
C LEU A 106 6.05 0.89 7.25
N ILE A 107 6.40 0.44 8.46
CA ILE A 107 7.77 0.56 8.99
C ILE A 107 8.78 -0.21 8.13
N ALA A 108 8.42 -1.40 7.63
CA ALA A 108 9.30 -2.19 6.75
C ALA A 108 9.58 -1.50 5.41
N GLN A 109 8.83 -0.46 5.06
CA GLN A 109 9.03 0.41 3.90
C GLN A 109 9.67 1.75 4.27
N ASP A 110 10.28 1.86 5.45
CA ASP A 110 10.89 3.09 5.99
C ASP A 110 9.92 4.30 6.08
N ILE A 111 8.62 4.04 6.22
CA ILE A 111 7.61 5.08 6.40
C ILE A 111 7.60 5.52 7.86
N GLU A 112 7.78 6.82 8.09
CA GLU A 112 7.72 7.42 9.41
C GLU A 112 6.26 7.57 9.87
N LEU A 113 6.00 7.08 11.07
CA LEU A 113 4.69 7.05 11.69
C LEU A 113 4.73 7.78 13.03
N PHE A 114 3.69 8.53 13.32
CA PHE A 114 3.56 9.32 14.54
C PHE A 114 2.23 9.00 15.24
N ARG A 115 2.16 9.33 16.53
CA ARG A 115 0.93 9.30 17.31
C ARG A 115 0.65 10.70 17.85
N ASN A 116 -0.59 11.15 17.77
CA ASN A 116 -0.99 12.39 18.41
C ASN A 116 -1.29 12.18 19.90
N ASN A 117 -0.80 13.10 20.74
CA ASN A 117 -1.02 13.08 22.19
C ASN A 117 -2.26 13.83 22.64
N LYS A 118 -2.84 14.63 21.77
CA LYS A 118 -4.06 15.41 21.97
C LYS A 118 -4.96 15.27 20.75
N SER A 119 -6.25 15.55 20.92
CA SER A 119 -7.15 15.71 19.79
C SER A 119 -6.73 16.91 18.94
N ILE A 120 -6.80 16.75 17.61
CA ILE A 120 -6.40 17.75 16.61
C ILE A 120 -7.62 18.10 15.79
N THR A 121 -7.94 19.39 15.67
CA THR A 121 -9.02 19.85 14.80
C THR A 121 -8.43 20.21 13.44
N VAL A 122 -8.96 19.60 12.38
CA VAL A 122 -8.60 19.87 10.98
C VAL A 122 -9.77 20.53 10.26
N ARG A 123 -9.48 21.37 9.26
CA ARG A 123 -10.53 22.08 8.52
C ARG A 123 -11.42 21.14 7.73
N SER A 124 -10.82 20.13 7.14
CA SER A 124 -11.53 19.19 6.25
C SER A 124 -10.81 17.85 6.26
N ALA A 125 -11.56 16.77 6.31
CA ALA A 125 -11.07 15.41 6.24
C ALA A 125 -11.87 14.62 5.20
N LEU A 126 -11.18 13.94 4.31
CA LEU A 126 -11.76 13.00 3.36
C LEU A 126 -11.80 11.61 4.02
N ASN A 127 -12.95 11.00 4.09
CA ASN A 127 -13.11 9.64 4.62
C ASN A 127 -13.02 8.57 3.52
N GLN A 128 -12.94 7.31 3.92
CA GLN A 128 -12.80 6.16 3.03
C GLN A 128 -13.97 5.95 2.05
N SER A 129 -15.12 6.59 2.29
CA SER A 129 -16.29 6.53 1.41
C SER A 129 -16.33 7.69 0.40
N GLY A 130 -15.32 8.55 0.38
CA GLY A 130 -15.27 9.75 -0.45
C GLY A 130 -16.05 10.94 0.11
N GLY A 131 -16.56 10.83 1.34
CA GLY A 131 -17.24 11.93 2.02
C GLY A 131 -16.24 12.92 2.64
N ILE A 132 -16.54 14.22 2.53
CA ILE A 132 -15.75 15.29 3.15
C ILE A 132 -16.44 15.71 4.44
N GLU A 133 -15.71 15.70 5.54
CA GLU A 133 -16.14 16.12 6.85
C GLU A 133 -15.41 17.43 7.24
N GLU A 134 -16.15 18.50 7.44
CA GLU A 134 -15.60 19.79 7.83
C GLU A 134 -15.43 19.90 9.34
N ASN A 135 -14.38 20.61 9.77
CA ASN A 135 -14.02 20.79 11.18
C ASN A 135 -13.95 19.47 11.96
N PHE A 136 -13.33 18.46 11.34
CA PHE A 136 -13.19 17.14 11.94
C PHE A 136 -12.22 17.15 13.11
N ILE A 137 -12.58 16.44 14.18
CA ILE A 137 -11.71 16.30 15.36
C ILE A 137 -11.06 14.92 15.31
N ILE A 138 -9.78 14.88 14.97
CA ILE A 138 -8.94 13.68 15.04
C ILE A 138 -8.74 13.34 16.52
N PRO A 139 -9.20 12.19 17.00
CA PRO A 139 -9.08 11.84 18.41
C PRO A 139 -7.62 11.59 18.82
N LYS A 140 -7.32 11.80 20.10
CA LYS A 140 -6.03 11.41 20.69
C LYS A 140 -5.76 9.91 20.46
N GLY A 141 -4.51 9.56 20.16
CA GLY A 141 -4.07 8.18 19.94
C GLY A 141 -4.21 7.70 18.50
N SER A 142 -4.64 8.58 17.58
CA SER A 142 -4.62 8.30 16.16
C SER A 142 -3.20 8.16 15.65
N LEU A 143 -3.01 7.34 14.60
CA LEU A 143 -1.77 7.23 13.88
C LEU A 143 -1.73 8.30 12.78
N ILE A 144 -0.70 9.11 12.79
CA ILE A 144 -0.50 10.24 11.87
C ILE A 144 0.65 9.91 10.92
N ILE A 145 0.42 10.02 9.63
CA ILE A 145 1.38 9.71 8.57
C ILE A 145 1.48 10.92 7.64
N PRO A 146 2.33 11.90 7.95
CA PRO A 146 2.59 13.01 7.04
C PRO A 146 3.18 12.48 5.73
N ASN A 147 2.68 12.94 4.59
CA ASN A 147 3.17 12.44 3.29
C ASN A 147 4.42 13.19 2.77
N ARG A 148 4.96 14.13 3.54
CA ARG A 148 6.21 14.81 3.21
C ARG A 148 7.42 13.99 3.65
N GLN A 149 7.58 12.82 3.04
CA GLN A 149 8.64 11.84 3.32
C GLN A 149 9.31 11.41 2.02
N PRO A 150 10.49 10.79 2.06
CA PRO A 150 11.14 10.29 0.86
C PRO A 150 10.26 9.35 0.02
N GLU A 151 9.46 8.51 0.70
CA GLU A 151 8.57 7.51 0.09
C GLU A 151 7.16 8.07 -0.22
N ALA A 152 6.98 9.39 -0.34
CA ALA A 152 5.67 10.01 -0.53
C ALA A 152 4.81 9.41 -1.65
N PRO A 153 5.33 9.08 -2.84
CA PRO A 153 4.53 8.43 -3.87
C PRO A 153 4.02 7.04 -3.48
N LEU A 154 4.82 6.26 -2.74
CA LEU A 154 4.41 4.96 -2.24
C LEU A 154 3.33 5.12 -1.16
N ILE A 155 3.53 6.05 -0.23
CA ILE A 155 2.55 6.35 0.83
C ILE A 155 1.21 6.73 0.21
N ALA A 156 1.19 7.64 -0.78
CA ALA A 156 -0.02 8.00 -1.50
C ALA A 156 -0.66 6.77 -2.15
N ALA A 157 0.12 5.97 -2.88
CA ALA A 157 -0.38 4.80 -3.59
C ALA A 157 -1.11 3.79 -2.71
N ILE A 158 -0.64 3.58 -1.47
CA ILE A 158 -1.17 2.57 -0.57
C ILE A 158 -2.19 3.09 0.45
N LEU A 159 -2.34 4.42 0.57
CA LEU A 159 -3.23 5.03 1.57
C LEU A 159 -4.29 5.98 0.99
N GLU A 160 -4.20 6.40 -0.28
CA GLU A 160 -5.21 7.25 -0.91
C GLU A 160 -6.54 6.51 -1.11
N PHE A 161 -7.67 7.24 -1.02
CA PHE A 161 -9.01 6.67 -1.13
C PHE A 161 -9.65 6.86 -2.51
N ASP A 162 -9.18 7.83 -3.27
CA ASP A 162 -9.75 8.33 -4.51
C ASP A 162 -8.77 8.21 -5.69
N ALA A 163 -8.13 7.06 -5.82
CA ALA A 163 -7.27 6.79 -6.96
C ALA A 163 -8.06 6.96 -8.27
N GLU A 164 -7.69 7.97 -9.06
CA GLU A 164 -8.34 8.26 -10.32
C GLU A 164 -7.75 7.44 -11.46
N ILE A 165 -8.62 6.82 -12.25
CA ILE A 165 -8.25 6.22 -13.53
C ILE A 165 -8.47 7.26 -14.62
N ASN A 166 -7.48 7.47 -15.48
CA ASN A 166 -7.56 8.43 -16.56
C ASN A 166 -8.73 8.10 -17.51
N ASP A 167 -9.54 9.10 -17.85
CA ASP A 167 -10.70 8.95 -18.73
C ASP A 167 -10.37 8.26 -20.05
N SER A 168 -9.20 8.51 -20.62
CA SER A 168 -8.77 7.85 -21.88
C SER A 168 -8.67 6.33 -21.72
N VAL A 169 -8.24 5.84 -20.55
CA VAL A 169 -8.16 4.39 -20.24
C VAL A 169 -9.55 3.81 -20.09
N LEU A 170 -10.46 4.53 -19.43
CA LEU A 170 -11.86 4.08 -19.28
C LEU A 170 -12.59 4.04 -20.63
N ILE A 171 -12.31 5.00 -21.52
CA ILE A 171 -12.87 5.03 -22.88
C ILE A 171 -12.35 3.86 -23.71
N GLU A 172 -11.03 3.61 -23.69
CA GLU A 172 -10.40 2.50 -24.40
C GLU A 172 -10.96 1.16 -23.92
N GLU A 173 -11.00 0.94 -22.60
CA GLU A 173 -11.62 -0.23 -21.97
C GLU A 173 -13.06 -0.45 -22.45
N ARG A 174 -13.85 0.61 -22.47
CA ARG A 174 -15.25 0.54 -22.92
C ARG A 174 -15.33 0.20 -24.40
N GLN A 175 -14.47 0.75 -25.25
CA GLN A 175 -14.43 0.46 -26.68
C GLN A 175 -14.03 -0.99 -26.97
N ASP A 176 -13.01 -1.50 -26.29
CA ASP A 176 -12.54 -2.88 -26.46
C ASP A 176 -13.58 -3.88 -26.00
N ASN A 177 -14.22 -3.62 -24.87
CA ASN A 177 -15.29 -4.45 -24.35
C ASN A 177 -16.49 -4.51 -25.29
N LEU A 178 -16.87 -3.38 -25.93
CA LEU A 178 -17.97 -3.32 -26.91
C LEU A 178 -17.60 -3.94 -28.25
N ARG A 179 -16.33 -3.88 -28.65
CA ARG A 179 -15.85 -4.36 -29.97
C ARG A 179 -15.71 -5.88 -30.00
N ASP A 180 -15.08 -6.48 -29.01
CA ASP A 180 -14.72 -7.90 -28.99
C ASP A 180 -14.90 -8.61 -27.65
N GLY A 181 -15.45 -7.92 -26.65
CA GLY A 181 -15.63 -8.45 -25.29
C GLY A 181 -14.34 -8.60 -24.49
N SER A 182 -13.23 -8.05 -24.99
CA SER A 182 -11.96 -8.04 -24.25
C SER A 182 -11.95 -6.98 -23.15
N SER A 183 -11.14 -7.21 -22.12
CA SER A 183 -10.84 -6.26 -21.06
C SER A 183 -9.33 -6.10 -20.97
N VAL A 184 -8.84 -4.85 -20.96
CA VAL A 184 -7.45 -4.51 -20.73
C VAL A 184 -7.20 -4.15 -19.26
N MET A 185 -8.28 -3.87 -18.52
CA MET A 185 -8.25 -3.57 -17.08
C MET A 185 -8.43 -4.84 -16.25
N TYR A 186 -7.50 -5.79 -16.39
CA TYR A 186 -7.45 -6.97 -15.54
C TYR A 186 -6.44 -6.79 -14.40
N ASP A 187 -6.59 -7.55 -13.33
CA ASP A 187 -5.77 -7.48 -12.12
C ASP A 187 -5.78 -6.12 -11.41
N THR A 188 -6.82 -5.31 -11.61
CA THR A 188 -7.02 -4.11 -10.80
C THR A 188 -7.37 -4.52 -9.38
N THR A 189 -6.51 -4.18 -8.44
CA THR A 189 -6.74 -4.39 -7.01
C THR A 189 -6.89 -3.06 -6.29
N ALA A 190 -7.73 -3.04 -5.26
CA ALA A 190 -7.75 -1.91 -4.34
C ALA A 190 -6.47 -1.91 -3.51
N PHE A 191 -5.61 -0.89 -3.70
CA PHE A 191 -4.34 -0.79 -3.00
C PHE A 191 -4.43 -0.11 -1.64
N ASN A 192 -5.59 0.44 -1.28
CA ASN A 192 -5.71 1.12 0.00
C ASN A 192 -5.59 0.13 1.16
N PHE A 193 -4.47 0.18 1.86
CA PHE A 193 -4.18 -0.72 2.96
C PHE A 193 -5.11 -0.52 4.15
N THR A 194 -5.55 0.70 4.43
CA THR A 194 -6.47 0.91 5.55
C THR A 194 -7.81 0.23 5.32
N MET A 195 -8.33 0.27 4.07
CA MET A 195 -9.54 -0.43 3.68
C MET A 195 -9.35 -1.95 3.68
N MET A 196 -8.22 -2.45 3.17
CA MET A 196 -7.89 -3.89 3.17
C MET A 196 -7.81 -4.46 4.59
N TYR A 197 -7.31 -3.67 5.54
CA TYR A 197 -7.23 -4.05 6.95
C TYR A 197 -8.51 -3.74 7.74
N GLY A 198 -9.51 -3.10 7.12
CA GLY A 198 -10.74 -2.69 7.79
C GLY A 198 -10.48 -1.74 8.95
N LEU A 199 -9.53 -0.83 8.81
CA LEU A 199 -9.17 0.18 9.79
C LEU A 199 -9.78 1.52 9.39
N PRO A 200 -10.45 2.25 10.29
CA PRO A 200 -11.01 3.56 9.98
C PRO A 200 -9.88 4.57 9.74
N ALA A 201 -9.96 5.30 8.63
CA ALA A 201 -8.92 6.23 8.22
C ALA A 201 -9.46 7.45 7.50
N LEU A 202 -8.63 8.49 7.44
CA LEU A 202 -8.92 9.80 6.84
C LEU A 202 -7.71 10.28 6.06
N THR A 203 -7.95 11.14 5.08
CA THR A 203 -6.91 11.98 4.46
C THR A 203 -7.23 13.45 4.73
N VAL A 204 -6.23 14.22 5.12
CA VAL A 204 -6.36 15.67 5.32
C VAL A 204 -5.38 16.41 4.41
N ALA A 205 -5.84 17.55 3.83
CA ALA A 205 -5.08 18.38 2.90
C ALA A 205 -4.25 19.44 3.63
N GLU A 206 -3.66 19.07 4.79
CA GLU A 206 -2.78 19.91 5.57
C GLU A 206 -1.68 19.08 6.25
N GLU A 207 -0.52 19.69 6.47
CA GLU A 207 0.56 19.08 7.24
C GLU A 207 0.22 19.10 8.71
N ILE A 208 0.19 17.93 9.37
CA ILE A 208 0.06 17.82 10.82
C ILE A 208 1.45 17.54 11.37
N SER A 209 1.99 18.48 12.13
CA SER A 209 3.35 18.38 12.71
C SER A 209 3.41 18.64 14.20
N ASP A 210 2.37 19.24 14.78
CA ASP A 210 2.37 19.66 16.18
C ASP A 210 1.92 18.55 17.13
N ASP A 211 2.53 18.48 18.31
CA ASP A 211 2.17 17.53 19.38
C ASP A 211 2.22 16.04 18.95
N LEU A 212 3.12 15.69 18.04
CA LEU A 212 3.33 14.33 17.55
C LEU A 212 4.51 13.66 18.26
N GLU A 213 4.34 12.39 18.59
CA GLU A 213 5.42 11.50 19.04
C GLU A 213 5.67 10.42 18.00
N PRO A 214 6.94 10.04 17.74
CA PRO A 214 7.20 8.86 16.91
C PRO A 214 6.41 7.68 17.42
N TRP A 215 5.80 6.95 16.50
CA TRP A 215 5.03 5.78 16.90
C TRP A 215 5.95 4.71 17.51
N ALA A 216 5.54 4.17 18.63
CA ALA A 216 6.17 3.02 19.27
C ALA A 216 5.09 2.02 19.69
N PRO A 217 5.37 0.71 19.64
CA PRO A 217 4.45 -0.28 20.18
C PRO A 217 4.15 0.04 21.65
N SER A 218 2.89 0.21 21.97
CA SER A 218 2.50 0.35 23.38
C SER A 218 2.67 -1.01 24.07
N PRO A 219 3.38 -1.11 25.19
CA PRO A 219 3.39 -2.32 25.96
C PRO A 219 1.96 -2.63 26.43
N ILE A 220 1.47 -3.81 26.10
CA ILE A 220 0.18 -4.29 26.60
C ILE A 220 0.43 -4.72 28.04
N ASN A 221 0.18 -3.87 28.99
CA ASN A 221 0.13 -4.24 30.41
C ASN A 221 -1.24 -4.86 30.67
N ILE A 222 -1.29 -6.17 30.74
CA ILE A 222 -2.48 -6.88 31.20
C ILE A 222 -2.31 -7.10 32.68
N ASP A 223 -3.10 -6.39 33.48
CA ASP A 223 -3.25 -6.71 34.89
C ASP A 223 -4.22 -7.90 35.00
N VAL A 224 -3.64 -9.08 35.14
CA VAL A 224 -4.42 -10.33 35.25
C VAL A 224 -4.77 -10.55 36.71
N ASN A 225 -6.05 -10.38 37.05
CA ASN A 225 -6.54 -10.80 38.36
C ASN A 225 -6.42 -12.30 38.51
N GLN A 226 -5.51 -12.76 39.35
CA GLN A 226 -5.20 -14.17 39.60
C GLN A 226 -6.34 -14.93 40.30
N ASP A 227 -7.20 -14.22 41.03
CA ASP A 227 -8.34 -14.79 41.73
C ASP A 227 -9.62 -14.84 40.88
N ALA A 228 -9.55 -14.41 39.63
CA ALA A 228 -10.69 -14.42 38.72
C ALA A 228 -11.06 -15.86 38.35
N ILE A 229 -12.35 -16.16 38.45
CA ILE A 229 -12.92 -17.44 38.03
C ILE A 229 -13.29 -17.49 36.55
N MET A 230 -13.26 -16.32 35.89
CA MET A 230 -13.55 -16.16 34.47
C MET A 230 -12.84 -14.91 33.95
N TRP A 231 -12.41 -14.97 32.70
CA TRP A 231 -11.87 -13.81 31.98
C TRP A 231 -12.71 -13.59 30.72
N ALA A 232 -12.97 -12.33 30.42
CA ALA A 232 -13.59 -11.93 29.17
C ALA A 232 -12.56 -11.15 28.34
N THR A 233 -12.54 -11.38 27.03
CA THR A 233 -11.75 -10.63 26.06
C THR A 233 -12.64 -10.03 25.00
N ASP A 234 -12.25 -8.89 24.46
CA ASP A 234 -12.95 -8.29 23.33
C ASP A 234 -12.73 -9.16 22.09
N GLY A 235 -13.83 -9.52 21.43
CA GLY A 235 -13.82 -10.30 20.19
C GLY A 235 -13.55 -9.45 18.92
N GLN A 236 -13.40 -8.14 19.05
CA GLN A 236 -13.14 -7.26 17.91
C GLN A 236 -11.71 -7.42 17.33
N ASP A 237 -10.75 -7.88 18.15
CA ASP A 237 -9.40 -8.16 17.69
C ASP A 237 -9.32 -9.56 17.06
N ASP A 238 -8.88 -9.65 15.80
CA ASP A 238 -8.73 -10.93 15.07
C ASP A 238 -7.84 -11.94 15.82
N ARG A 239 -6.93 -11.49 16.68
CA ARG A 239 -6.10 -12.37 17.53
C ARG A 239 -6.91 -13.15 18.54
N SER A 240 -8.14 -12.73 18.86
CA SER A 240 -9.04 -13.45 19.76
C SER A 240 -9.33 -14.87 19.26
N VAL A 241 -9.42 -15.08 17.94
CA VAL A 241 -9.63 -16.41 17.33
C VAL A 241 -8.45 -17.34 17.60
N ALA A 242 -7.23 -16.87 17.36
CA ALA A 242 -6.01 -17.64 17.63
C ALA A 242 -5.82 -17.88 19.15
N PHE A 243 -6.20 -16.91 19.97
CA PHE A 243 -6.18 -17.05 21.41
C PHE A 243 -7.15 -18.12 21.90
N ALA A 244 -8.40 -18.09 21.42
CA ALA A 244 -9.40 -19.11 21.72
C ALA A 244 -8.91 -20.51 21.33
N ALA A 245 -8.36 -20.69 20.13
CA ALA A 245 -7.80 -21.96 19.69
C ALA A 245 -6.70 -22.49 20.65
N ARG A 246 -5.77 -21.62 21.07
CA ARG A 246 -4.72 -21.98 22.03
C ARG A 246 -5.25 -22.36 23.41
N LEU A 247 -6.35 -21.75 23.86
CA LEU A 247 -7.02 -22.13 25.11
C LEU A 247 -7.64 -23.51 24.97
N MET A 248 -8.33 -23.77 23.85
CA MET A 248 -8.94 -25.07 23.57
C MET A 248 -7.90 -26.21 23.48
N GLU A 249 -6.73 -25.94 22.87
CA GLU A 249 -5.59 -26.88 22.86
C GLU A 249 -5.11 -27.30 24.30
N LYS A 250 -5.40 -26.45 25.29
CA LYS A 250 -5.05 -26.65 26.70
C LYS A 250 -6.23 -27.13 27.54
N ASP A 251 -7.28 -27.61 26.88
CA ASP A 251 -8.54 -28.03 27.53
C ASP A 251 -9.21 -26.94 28.39
N ILE A 252 -8.94 -25.68 28.10
CA ILE A 252 -9.60 -24.55 28.73
C ILE A 252 -10.89 -24.24 27.96
N GLN A 253 -12.00 -24.20 28.70
CA GLN A 253 -13.31 -23.96 28.10
C GLN A 253 -13.44 -22.53 27.62
N VAL A 254 -13.77 -22.36 26.33
CA VAL A 254 -14.07 -21.08 25.67
C VAL A 254 -15.56 -21.05 25.31
N ARG A 255 -16.22 -19.90 25.53
CA ARG A 255 -17.64 -19.71 25.21
C ARG A 255 -17.83 -18.38 24.50
#